data_b8118ba53343a43febb75a95233e108e
#
_entry.id   b8118ba53343a43febb75a95233e108e
#
_cell.length_a   1.000
_cell.length_b   1.000
_cell.length_c   1.000
_cell.angle_alpha   90.00
_cell.angle_beta   90.00
_cell.angle_gamma   90.00
#
_symmetry.space_group_name_H-M   'P 1'
#
loop_
_entity.id
_entity.type
_entity.pdbx_description
1 polymer ?
#
loop_
_entity_poly.entity_id
_entity_poly.type
_entity_poly.pdbx_seq_one_letter_code
_entity_poly.pdbx_strand_id
1 'polypeptide(L)'
;MTPSPLIRRFSPNRLGRDLAVGDIHGYFALLQQALDSIDFNPERDRLFSVGDLTDRGPECAKALDWLARPWFHPVCGNHDDYVCRHESCDRENWIQNGGGWFAQLSQSEQALFAARYRALPLAIEVQTRRGPVGLLHADCPFPTWQGLLDQLDAGVSGGRLRAIKNVCLWSRRRIELLDESGIEDLVALVVGHTPVSVPVHLGNIYYIDTGGWYPHAGGYFTLLDLDSLTPLFPER
;
A
#
# COMPACT_ATOMS: atom_id res chain seq x y z
N MET A 1 -20.01 12.18 9.80
CA MET A 1 -19.13 11.58 8.78
C MET A 1 -19.25 10.07 8.92
N THR A 2 -19.69 9.38 7.92
CA THR A 2 -19.65 7.90 7.88
C THR A 2 -18.20 7.47 7.97
N PRO A 3 -17.83 6.50 8.83
CA PRO A 3 -16.47 5.97 8.86
C PRO A 3 -16.11 5.49 7.45
N SER A 4 -14.90 5.83 6.99
CA SER A 4 -14.40 5.27 5.73
C SER A 4 -14.35 3.75 5.87
N PRO A 5 -14.85 2.99 4.89
CA PRO A 5 -14.77 1.55 4.97
C PRO A 5 -13.30 1.13 5.02
N LEU A 6 -12.93 0.30 6.02
CA LEU A 6 -11.58 -0.25 6.15
C LEU A 6 -11.22 -1.19 4.98
N ILE A 7 -12.19 -1.51 4.15
CA ILE A 7 -12.03 -2.36 2.96
C ILE A 7 -12.57 -1.63 1.74
N ARG A 8 -11.84 -1.74 0.63
CA ARG A 8 -12.36 -1.43 -0.71
C ARG A 8 -12.32 -2.68 -1.59
N ARG A 9 -13.39 -2.88 -2.36
CA ARG A 9 -13.52 -4.01 -3.30
C ARG A 9 -13.65 -3.48 -4.72
N PHE A 10 -12.93 -4.10 -5.63
CA PHE A 10 -12.91 -3.72 -7.04
C PHE A 10 -13.34 -4.91 -7.91
N SER A 11 -14.32 -4.68 -8.77
CA SER A 11 -14.71 -5.62 -9.81
C SER A 11 -13.60 -5.77 -10.86
N PRO A 12 -13.59 -6.87 -11.65
CA PRO A 12 -12.58 -7.08 -12.68
C PRO A 12 -12.50 -5.88 -13.65
N ASN A 13 -11.30 -5.44 -13.96
CA ASN A 13 -11.07 -4.42 -14.97
C ASN A 13 -11.23 -5.05 -16.37
N ARG A 14 -12.25 -4.61 -17.09
CA ARG A 14 -12.50 -5.10 -18.45
C ARG A 14 -11.94 -4.20 -19.54
N LEU A 15 -11.38 -3.05 -19.16
CA LEU A 15 -10.93 -2.02 -20.09
C LEU A 15 -9.41 -1.99 -20.22
N GLY A 16 -8.69 -2.31 -19.15
CA GLY A 16 -7.24 -2.21 -19.08
C GLY A 16 -6.65 -3.15 -18.05
N ARG A 17 -5.45 -2.81 -17.56
CA ARG A 17 -4.68 -3.58 -16.58
C ARG A 17 -4.97 -3.10 -15.17
N ASP A 18 -4.85 -4.02 -14.21
CA ASP A 18 -4.74 -3.72 -12.80
C ASP A 18 -3.30 -3.96 -12.35
N LEU A 19 -2.62 -2.91 -11.92
CA LEU A 19 -1.22 -2.97 -11.53
C LEU A 19 -1.08 -2.65 -10.05
N ALA A 20 -0.17 -3.33 -9.35
CA ALA A 20 0.22 -2.96 -7.99
C ALA A 20 1.63 -2.37 -7.97
N VAL A 21 1.89 -1.44 -7.04
CA VAL A 21 3.20 -0.83 -6.78
C VAL A 21 3.54 -0.89 -5.31
N GLY A 22 4.84 -1.04 -5.01
CA GLY A 22 5.42 -1.01 -3.66
C GLY A 22 5.33 0.37 -2.98
N ASP A 23 6.05 0.51 -1.89
CA ASP A 23 6.12 1.74 -1.08
C ASP A 23 6.63 2.91 -1.91
N ILE A 24 5.99 4.09 -1.79
CA ILE A 24 6.26 5.25 -2.66
C ILE A 24 7.15 6.29 -1.97
N HIS A 25 6.89 6.54 -0.70
CA HIS A 25 7.66 7.45 0.14
C HIS A 25 8.03 8.79 -0.52
N GLY A 26 7.06 9.44 -1.16
CA GLY A 26 7.26 10.77 -1.75
C GLY A 26 8.17 10.81 -2.98
N TYR A 27 8.32 9.71 -3.72
CA TYR A 27 9.05 9.65 -4.99
C TYR A 27 8.10 9.53 -6.20
N PHE A 28 7.10 10.39 -6.22
CA PHE A 28 6.03 10.35 -7.22
C PHE A 28 6.51 10.62 -8.66
N ALA A 29 7.55 11.44 -8.85
CA ALA A 29 8.12 11.67 -10.17
C ALA A 29 8.78 10.41 -10.74
N LEU A 30 9.48 9.64 -9.90
CA LEU A 30 10.06 8.36 -10.32
C LEU A 30 8.98 7.30 -10.59
N LEU A 31 7.92 7.29 -9.78
CA LEU A 31 6.76 6.43 -10.04
C LEU A 31 6.10 6.79 -11.38
N GLN A 32 5.95 8.08 -11.69
CA GLN A 32 5.40 8.50 -12.97
C GLN A 32 6.27 8.00 -14.14
N GLN A 33 7.60 8.12 -14.03
CA GLN A 33 8.52 7.59 -15.04
C GLN A 33 8.38 6.07 -15.21
N ALA A 34 8.22 5.32 -14.10
CA ALA A 34 7.99 3.87 -14.17
C ALA A 34 6.67 3.55 -14.88
N LEU A 35 5.60 4.31 -14.63
CA LEU A 35 4.32 4.15 -15.32
C LEU A 35 4.41 4.49 -16.82
N ASP A 36 5.13 5.57 -17.16
CA ASP A 36 5.35 5.98 -18.54
C ASP A 36 6.11 4.91 -19.33
N SER A 37 7.09 4.24 -18.68
CA SER A 37 7.90 3.19 -19.33
C SER A 37 7.15 1.92 -19.70
N ILE A 38 5.95 1.73 -19.18
CA ILE A 38 5.08 0.58 -19.47
C ILE A 38 3.81 0.98 -20.22
N ASP A 39 3.77 2.19 -20.78
CA ASP A 39 2.59 2.76 -21.48
C ASP A 39 1.32 2.67 -20.63
N PHE A 40 1.40 3.09 -19.34
CA PHE A 40 0.24 3.13 -18.45
C PHE A 40 -0.80 4.13 -18.99
N ASN A 41 -2.04 3.65 -19.18
CA ASN A 41 -3.13 4.49 -19.66
C ASN A 41 -4.13 4.79 -18.55
N PRO A 42 -4.18 6.04 -18.01
CA PRO A 42 -5.05 6.41 -16.89
C PRO A 42 -6.56 6.37 -17.19
N GLU A 43 -6.96 6.22 -18.46
CA GLU A 43 -8.38 6.11 -18.86
C GLU A 43 -8.91 4.68 -18.72
N ARG A 44 -8.02 3.67 -18.63
CA ARG A 44 -8.40 2.26 -18.62
C ARG A 44 -7.64 1.41 -17.59
N ASP A 45 -6.38 1.74 -17.29
CA ASP A 45 -5.58 1.02 -16.32
C ASP A 45 -5.84 1.55 -14.90
N ARG A 46 -5.69 0.70 -13.88
CA ARG A 46 -5.76 1.08 -12.47
C ARG A 46 -4.43 0.76 -11.79
N LEU A 47 -3.99 1.65 -10.90
CA LEU A 47 -2.81 1.46 -10.07
C LEU A 47 -3.22 1.33 -8.60
N PHE A 48 -2.84 0.24 -7.98
CA PHE A 48 -3.01 -0.03 -6.56
C PHE A 48 -1.66 0.10 -5.86
N SER A 49 -1.59 0.86 -4.76
CA SER A 49 -0.37 0.95 -3.95
C SER A 49 -0.53 0.21 -2.64
N VAL A 50 0.51 -0.46 -2.21
CA VAL A 50 0.55 -1.15 -0.90
C VAL A 50 0.78 -0.19 0.28
N GLY A 51 0.67 1.13 0.06
CA GLY A 51 0.77 2.16 1.10
C GLY A 51 2.13 2.85 1.15
N ASP A 52 2.40 3.50 2.28
CA ASP A 52 3.58 4.30 2.53
C ASP A 52 3.82 5.34 1.43
N LEU A 53 2.81 6.22 1.27
CA LEU A 53 2.81 7.24 0.23
C LEU A 53 3.80 8.36 0.51
N THR A 54 4.05 8.66 1.78
CA THR A 54 4.84 9.80 2.24
C THR A 54 5.98 9.39 3.16
N ASP A 55 6.66 10.39 3.71
CA ASP A 55 7.90 10.31 4.45
C ASP A 55 9.13 10.01 3.56
N ARG A 56 10.33 10.30 4.06
CA ARG A 56 11.64 10.08 3.41
C ARG A 56 11.89 10.90 2.15
N GLY A 57 11.01 10.84 1.17
CA GLY A 57 11.21 11.47 -0.14
C GLY A 57 10.85 12.94 -0.19
N PRO A 58 11.28 13.62 -1.26
CA PRO A 58 11.16 15.09 -1.39
C PRO A 58 9.76 15.56 -1.80
N GLU A 59 8.88 14.66 -2.26
CA GLU A 59 7.62 15.04 -2.90
C GLU A 59 6.38 14.62 -2.09
N CYS A 60 6.51 14.51 -0.74
CA CYS A 60 5.39 14.09 0.11
C CYS A 60 4.11 14.92 -0.10
N ALA A 61 4.24 16.21 -0.39
CA ALA A 61 3.09 17.07 -0.66
C ALA A 61 2.27 16.63 -1.90
N LYS A 62 2.90 16.02 -2.90
CA LYS A 62 2.22 15.52 -4.10
C LYS A 62 1.26 14.34 -3.84
N ALA A 63 1.34 13.72 -2.67
CA ALA A 63 0.44 12.62 -2.33
C ALA A 63 -1.05 13.01 -2.43
N LEU A 64 -1.41 14.24 -2.08
CA LEU A 64 -2.79 14.72 -2.22
C LEU A 64 -3.26 14.77 -3.68
N ASP A 65 -2.40 15.19 -4.60
CA ASP A 65 -2.69 15.21 -6.04
C ASP A 65 -2.86 13.78 -6.58
N TRP A 66 -2.04 12.84 -6.12
CA TRP A 66 -2.15 11.44 -6.49
C TRP A 66 -3.42 10.81 -5.94
N LEU A 67 -3.79 11.09 -4.70
CA LEU A 67 -5.03 10.63 -4.08
C LEU A 67 -6.30 11.21 -4.75
N ALA A 68 -6.18 12.28 -5.52
CA ALA A 68 -7.28 12.82 -6.32
C ALA A 68 -7.47 12.13 -7.68
N ARG A 69 -6.51 11.31 -8.11
CA ARG A 69 -6.57 10.59 -9.40
C ARG A 69 -7.55 9.41 -9.31
N PRO A 70 -8.52 9.28 -10.21
CA PRO A 70 -9.56 8.25 -10.13
C PRO A 70 -9.04 6.83 -10.36
N TRP A 71 -7.85 6.68 -10.91
CA TRP A 71 -7.22 5.41 -11.22
C TRP A 71 -6.17 4.97 -10.17
N PHE A 72 -5.91 5.80 -9.14
CA PHE A 72 -4.94 5.51 -8.09
C PHE A 72 -5.64 5.09 -6.79
N HIS A 73 -5.34 3.90 -6.30
CA HIS A 73 -6.03 3.26 -5.19
C HIS A 73 -5.04 2.67 -4.17
N PRO A 74 -4.55 3.44 -3.19
CA PRO A 74 -3.67 2.91 -2.15
C PRO A 74 -4.42 2.27 -0.99
N VAL A 75 -3.77 1.31 -0.31
CA VAL A 75 -4.05 0.99 1.09
C VAL A 75 -3.29 1.94 2.01
N CYS A 76 -3.65 1.96 3.28
CA CYS A 76 -2.91 2.69 4.31
C CYS A 76 -1.65 1.89 4.69
N GLY A 77 -0.47 2.52 4.61
CA GLY A 77 0.77 1.99 5.18
C GLY A 77 1.02 2.45 6.61
N ASN A 78 2.11 1.99 7.23
CA ASN A 78 2.44 2.39 8.60
C ASN A 78 2.91 3.85 8.68
N HIS A 79 3.57 4.38 7.65
CA HIS A 79 3.89 5.80 7.56
C HIS A 79 2.64 6.65 7.31
N ASP A 80 1.69 6.16 6.54
CA ASP A 80 0.39 6.82 6.36
C ASP A 80 -0.42 6.85 7.67
N ASP A 81 -0.34 5.79 8.49
CA ASP A 81 -1.00 5.74 9.80
C ASP A 81 -0.38 6.73 10.81
N TYR A 82 0.91 7.10 10.69
CA TYR A 82 1.47 8.23 11.45
C TYR A 82 0.76 9.55 11.09
N VAL A 83 0.55 9.84 9.82
CA VAL A 83 -0.23 11.01 9.36
C VAL A 83 -1.65 10.98 9.95
N CYS A 84 -2.31 9.81 9.91
CA CYS A 84 -3.66 9.64 10.49
C CYS A 84 -3.71 10.00 11.98
N ARG A 85 -2.68 9.65 12.72
CA ARG A 85 -2.57 9.78 14.18
C ARG A 85 -1.59 10.86 14.64
N HIS A 86 -1.28 11.84 13.79
CA HIS A 86 -0.23 12.84 14.02
C HIS A 86 -0.32 13.56 15.38
N GLU A 87 -1.52 13.67 15.97
CA GLU A 87 -1.72 14.28 17.28
C GLU A 87 -1.40 13.34 18.45
N SER A 88 -1.32 12.03 18.22
CA SER A 88 -1.20 11.00 19.26
C SER A 88 -0.12 9.93 18.99
N CYS A 89 0.59 10.04 17.86
CA CYS A 89 1.69 9.12 17.55
C CYS A 89 2.97 9.50 18.30
N ASP A 90 3.93 8.58 18.34
CA ASP A 90 5.30 8.86 18.74
C ASP A 90 5.97 9.75 17.68
N ARG A 91 5.93 11.07 17.93
CA ARG A 91 6.40 12.08 16.99
C ARG A 91 7.91 12.01 16.77
N GLU A 92 8.68 11.69 17.80
CA GLU A 92 10.14 11.62 17.71
C GLU A 92 10.55 10.45 16.82
N ASN A 93 9.98 9.28 17.07
CA ASN A 93 10.19 8.11 16.22
C ASN A 93 9.73 8.37 14.77
N TRP A 94 8.60 9.03 14.56
CA TRP A 94 8.13 9.37 13.22
C TRP A 94 9.09 10.30 12.48
N ILE A 95 9.60 11.36 13.13
CA ILE A 95 10.58 12.28 12.54
C ILE A 95 11.86 11.54 12.15
N GLN A 96 12.38 10.66 13.01
CA GLN A 96 13.57 9.83 12.73
C GLN A 96 13.36 8.90 11.53
N ASN A 97 12.11 8.53 11.23
CA ASN A 97 11.73 7.70 10.09
C ASN A 97 11.29 8.49 8.84
N GLY A 98 11.55 9.80 8.80
CA GLY A 98 11.33 10.64 7.62
C GLY A 98 10.10 11.55 7.67
N GLY A 99 9.36 11.57 8.79
CA GLY A 99 8.13 12.36 8.97
C GLY A 99 8.36 13.87 9.22
N GLY A 100 9.60 14.35 9.15
CA GLY A 100 9.95 15.76 9.42
C GLY A 100 9.27 16.78 8.48
N TRP A 101 8.94 16.39 7.27
CA TRP A 101 8.23 17.21 6.30
C TRP A 101 6.85 17.65 6.81
N PHE A 102 6.13 16.78 7.52
CA PHE A 102 4.79 17.05 8.03
C PHE A 102 4.78 18.15 9.09
N ALA A 103 5.84 18.23 9.88
CA ALA A 103 6.00 19.26 10.90
C ALA A 103 6.19 20.68 10.31
N GLN A 104 6.53 20.80 9.02
CA GLN A 104 6.70 22.04 8.31
C GLN A 104 5.39 22.57 7.70
N LEU A 105 4.36 21.74 7.66
CA LEU A 105 3.04 22.11 7.16
C LEU A 105 2.29 23.00 8.17
N SER A 106 1.46 23.90 7.66
CA SER A 106 0.49 24.63 8.46
C SER A 106 -0.53 23.68 9.09
N GLN A 107 -1.19 24.07 10.18
CA GLN A 107 -2.23 23.27 10.82
C GLN A 107 -3.37 22.88 9.87
N SER A 108 -3.74 23.78 8.95
CA SER A 108 -4.77 23.50 7.94
C SER A 108 -4.34 22.43 6.95
N GLU A 109 -3.09 22.44 6.52
CA GLU A 109 -2.52 21.41 5.65
C GLU A 109 -2.41 20.07 6.38
N GLN A 110 -1.91 20.07 7.63
CA GLN A 110 -1.86 18.87 8.47
C GLN A 110 -3.25 18.23 8.61
N ALA A 111 -4.27 19.06 8.89
CA ALA A 111 -5.65 18.58 9.00
C ALA A 111 -6.18 18.00 7.67
N LEU A 112 -5.84 18.62 6.54
CA LEU A 112 -6.22 18.13 5.20
C LEU A 112 -5.56 16.76 4.91
N PHE A 113 -4.24 16.64 5.12
CA PHE A 113 -3.54 15.38 4.98
C PHE A 113 -4.15 14.29 5.87
N ALA A 114 -4.31 14.57 7.15
CA ALA A 114 -4.89 13.61 8.10
C ALA A 114 -6.31 13.18 7.69
N ALA A 115 -7.15 14.09 7.20
CA ALA A 115 -8.49 13.75 6.72
C ALA A 115 -8.46 12.84 5.49
N ARG A 116 -7.56 13.09 4.54
CA ARG A 116 -7.39 12.27 3.33
C ARG A 116 -6.84 10.88 3.64
N TYR A 117 -5.84 10.81 4.55
CA TYR A 117 -5.19 9.55 4.92
C TYR A 117 -6.10 8.67 5.79
N ARG A 118 -6.90 9.25 6.69
CA ARG A 118 -7.95 8.51 7.43
C ARG A 118 -9.01 7.90 6.53
N ALA A 119 -9.13 8.36 5.28
CA ALA A 119 -10.03 7.80 4.27
C ALA A 119 -9.42 6.60 3.52
N LEU A 120 -8.13 6.30 3.70
CA LEU A 120 -7.49 5.15 3.09
C LEU A 120 -8.01 3.84 3.70
N PRO A 121 -8.29 2.82 2.88
CA PRO A 121 -8.65 1.51 3.38
C PRO A 121 -7.44 0.82 4.01
N LEU A 122 -7.67 -0.09 4.95
CA LEU A 122 -6.65 -0.99 5.47
C LEU A 122 -6.36 -2.13 4.48
N ALA A 123 -7.40 -2.58 3.78
CA ALA A 123 -7.36 -3.69 2.85
C ALA A 123 -8.06 -3.34 1.53
N ILE A 124 -7.51 -3.81 0.42
CA ILE A 124 -8.16 -3.77 -0.89
C ILE A 124 -8.29 -5.20 -1.42
N GLU A 125 -9.45 -5.50 -2.02
CA GLU A 125 -9.68 -6.72 -2.78
C GLU A 125 -9.95 -6.37 -4.24
N VAL A 126 -9.19 -6.99 -5.14
CA VAL A 126 -9.35 -6.84 -6.59
C VAL A 126 -9.75 -8.17 -7.18
N GLN A 127 -10.90 -8.21 -7.85
CA GLN A 127 -11.32 -9.39 -8.61
C GLN A 127 -10.57 -9.45 -9.93
N THR A 128 -9.80 -10.52 -10.14
CA THR A 128 -9.09 -10.80 -11.38
C THR A 128 -9.74 -11.96 -12.14
N ARG A 129 -9.26 -12.25 -13.35
CA ARG A 129 -9.72 -13.42 -14.11
C ARG A 129 -9.39 -14.75 -13.42
N ARG A 130 -8.38 -14.77 -12.55
CA ARG A 130 -7.91 -15.96 -11.81
C ARG A 130 -8.58 -16.13 -10.45
N GLY A 131 -9.29 -15.09 -9.96
CA GLY A 131 -9.89 -15.02 -8.64
C GLY A 131 -9.46 -13.78 -7.87
N PRO A 132 -9.77 -13.67 -6.57
CA PRO A 132 -9.48 -12.49 -5.78
C PRO A 132 -7.98 -12.35 -5.48
N VAL A 133 -7.49 -11.10 -5.60
CA VAL A 133 -6.17 -10.67 -5.13
C VAL A 133 -6.37 -9.66 -4.02
N GLY A 134 -5.75 -9.91 -2.87
CA GLY A 134 -5.74 -9.00 -1.72
C GLY A 134 -4.54 -8.06 -1.77
N LEU A 135 -4.71 -6.84 -1.27
CA LEU A 135 -3.60 -5.92 -1.02
C LEU A 135 -3.67 -5.45 0.44
N LEU A 136 -2.54 -5.55 1.12
CA LEU A 136 -2.27 -5.01 2.46
C LEU A 136 -0.90 -4.32 2.42
N HIS A 137 -0.59 -3.57 3.50
CA HIS A 137 0.75 -2.99 3.57
C HIS A 137 1.82 -4.02 3.95
N ALA A 138 1.61 -4.81 5.02
CA ALA A 138 2.64 -5.71 5.55
C ALA A 138 2.27 -7.20 5.55
N ASP A 139 1.24 -7.63 6.28
CA ASP A 139 0.85 -9.03 6.38
C ASP A 139 -0.62 -9.20 6.77
N CYS A 140 -1.19 -10.39 6.57
CA CYS A 140 -2.53 -10.75 7.00
C CYS A 140 -2.50 -11.50 8.34
N PRO A 141 -3.28 -11.06 9.37
CA PRO A 141 -3.30 -11.71 10.69
C PRO A 141 -4.12 -13.00 10.74
N PHE A 142 -4.72 -13.42 9.63
CA PHE A 142 -5.59 -14.61 9.55
C PHE A 142 -5.09 -15.56 8.47
N PRO A 143 -5.35 -16.87 8.59
CA PRO A 143 -5.00 -17.84 7.55
C PRO A 143 -5.85 -17.68 6.29
N THR A 144 -7.04 -17.05 6.40
CA THR A 144 -7.95 -16.78 5.30
C THR A 144 -8.17 -15.29 5.11
N TRP A 145 -8.32 -14.85 3.86
CA TRP A 145 -8.69 -13.48 3.53
C TRP A 145 -10.09 -13.13 4.05
N GLN A 146 -11.05 -14.06 3.88
CA GLN A 146 -12.41 -13.88 4.38
C GLN A 146 -12.43 -13.65 5.89
N GLY A 147 -11.55 -14.33 6.64
CA GLY A 147 -11.41 -14.13 8.09
C GLY A 147 -11.02 -12.68 8.47
N LEU A 148 -10.16 -12.03 7.66
CA LEU A 148 -9.87 -10.59 7.82
C LEU A 148 -11.08 -9.74 7.44
N LEU A 149 -11.69 -10.01 6.30
CA LEU A 149 -12.83 -9.22 5.81
C LEU A 149 -14.00 -9.25 6.80
N ASP A 150 -14.32 -10.42 7.36
CA ASP A 150 -15.40 -10.58 8.34
C ASP A 150 -15.18 -9.73 9.59
N GLN A 151 -13.94 -9.61 10.08
CA GLN A 151 -13.62 -8.76 11.21
C GLN A 151 -13.81 -7.26 10.88
N LEU A 152 -13.34 -6.85 9.70
CA LEU A 152 -13.41 -5.46 9.28
C LEU A 152 -14.84 -5.04 8.92
N ASP A 153 -15.61 -5.89 8.23
CA ASP A 153 -17.02 -5.66 7.89
C ASP A 153 -17.94 -5.65 9.12
N ALA A 154 -17.62 -6.47 10.13
CA ALA A 154 -18.34 -6.45 11.42
C ALA A 154 -18.08 -5.18 12.25
N GLY A 155 -17.24 -4.24 11.77
CA GLY A 155 -16.95 -3.01 12.47
C GLY A 155 -16.10 -3.21 13.72
N VAL A 156 -15.14 -4.15 13.68
CA VAL A 156 -14.21 -4.39 14.78
C VAL A 156 -13.56 -3.09 15.27
N SER A 157 -13.43 -2.94 16.59
CA SER A 157 -12.94 -1.71 17.21
C SER A 157 -12.02 -1.97 18.40
N GLY A 158 -11.53 -0.90 19.04
CA GLY A 158 -10.76 -0.98 20.29
C GLY A 158 -9.46 -1.78 20.15
N GLY A 159 -9.15 -2.62 21.14
CA GLY A 159 -7.91 -3.41 21.21
C GLY A 159 -7.79 -4.41 20.07
N ARG A 160 -8.89 -5.03 19.64
CA ARG A 160 -8.90 -6.00 18.55
C ARG A 160 -8.55 -5.35 17.21
N LEU A 161 -9.12 -4.19 16.89
CA LEU A 161 -8.75 -3.45 15.68
C LEU A 161 -7.28 -3.02 15.72
N ARG A 162 -6.78 -2.59 16.88
CA ARG A 162 -5.35 -2.25 17.05
C ARG A 162 -4.45 -3.45 16.77
N ALA A 163 -4.81 -4.63 17.27
CA ALA A 163 -4.04 -5.86 17.01
C ALA A 163 -4.03 -6.24 15.52
N ILE A 164 -5.18 -6.17 14.85
CA ILE A 164 -5.29 -6.41 13.40
C ILE A 164 -4.43 -5.40 12.64
N LYS A 165 -4.59 -4.10 12.90
CA LYS A 165 -3.79 -3.04 12.27
C LYS A 165 -2.29 -3.23 12.49
N ASN A 166 -1.88 -3.66 13.69
CA ASN A 166 -0.47 -3.88 13.99
C ASN A 166 0.14 -4.94 13.05
N VAL A 167 -0.57 -6.02 12.78
CA VAL A 167 -0.09 -7.03 11.82
C VAL A 167 -0.15 -6.50 10.39
N CYS A 168 -1.28 -5.92 9.97
CA CYS A 168 -1.46 -5.42 8.60
C CYS A 168 -0.48 -4.31 8.21
N LEU A 169 0.05 -3.55 9.18
CA LEU A 169 0.89 -2.38 8.94
C LEU A 169 2.37 -2.57 9.31
N TRP A 170 2.70 -3.53 10.19
CA TRP A 170 4.04 -3.59 10.78
C TRP A 170 4.70 -4.96 10.77
N SER A 171 3.97 -6.05 10.50
CA SER A 171 4.52 -7.41 10.61
C SER A 171 5.58 -7.68 9.55
N ARG A 172 6.74 -8.16 9.99
CA ARG A 172 7.78 -8.76 9.14
C ARG A 172 7.95 -10.25 9.40
N ARG A 173 7.13 -10.80 10.30
CA ARG A 173 7.32 -12.15 10.81
C ARG A 173 7.37 -13.20 9.70
N ARG A 174 6.45 -13.13 8.74
CA ARG A 174 6.36 -14.14 7.67
C ARG A 174 7.62 -14.15 6.79
N ILE A 175 8.08 -13.00 6.33
CA ILE A 175 9.27 -12.93 5.49
C ILE A 175 10.55 -13.23 6.28
N GLU A 176 10.65 -12.82 7.54
CA GLU A 176 11.78 -13.16 8.41
C GLU A 176 11.88 -14.64 8.73
N LEU A 177 10.76 -15.34 8.84
CA LEU A 177 10.69 -16.78 9.09
C LEU A 177 10.63 -17.63 7.82
N LEU A 178 10.59 -17.00 6.64
CA LEU A 178 10.40 -17.67 5.34
C LEU A 178 9.15 -18.57 5.34
N ASP A 179 8.05 -18.07 5.93
CA ASP A 179 6.80 -18.81 6.08
C ASP A 179 6.01 -18.82 4.76
N GLU A 180 5.92 -19.98 4.13
CA GLU A 180 5.25 -20.21 2.86
C GLU A 180 3.77 -20.64 3.01
N SER A 181 3.18 -20.56 4.20
CA SER A 181 1.81 -21.03 4.43
C SER A 181 0.75 -20.32 3.58
N GLY A 182 1.04 -19.10 3.13
CA GLY A 182 0.15 -18.33 2.27
C GLY A 182 -1.13 -17.85 2.97
N ILE A 183 -2.07 -17.34 2.19
CA ILE A 183 -3.44 -16.97 2.60
C ILE A 183 -4.40 -17.78 1.76
N GLU A 184 -5.16 -18.67 2.42
CA GLU A 184 -6.22 -19.43 1.77
C GLU A 184 -7.25 -18.49 1.16
N ASP A 185 -7.99 -18.92 0.17
CA ASP A 185 -9.06 -18.16 -0.50
C ASP A 185 -8.61 -16.91 -1.30
N LEU A 186 -7.31 -16.67 -1.45
CA LEU A 186 -6.75 -15.69 -2.40
C LEU A 186 -5.93 -16.37 -3.50
N VAL A 187 -5.94 -15.77 -4.67
CA VAL A 187 -4.95 -16.08 -5.72
C VAL A 187 -3.58 -15.55 -5.32
N ALA A 188 -3.56 -14.34 -4.78
CA ALA A 188 -2.36 -13.70 -4.24
C ALA A 188 -2.71 -12.66 -3.19
N LEU A 189 -1.82 -12.48 -2.20
CA LEU A 189 -1.75 -11.30 -1.35
C LEU A 189 -0.53 -10.48 -1.77
N VAL A 190 -0.73 -9.19 -2.07
CA VAL A 190 0.36 -8.28 -2.46
C VAL A 190 0.66 -7.34 -1.31
N VAL A 191 1.95 -7.25 -0.95
CA VAL A 191 2.43 -6.46 0.20
C VAL A 191 3.72 -5.69 -0.12
N GLY A 192 3.99 -4.64 0.69
CA GLY A 192 5.22 -3.85 0.70
C GLY A 192 5.95 -3.94 2.04
N HIS A 193 6.20 -2.77 2.67
CA HIS A 193 6.73 -2.60 4.02
C HIS A 193 8.14 -3.13 4.26
N THR A 194 8.45 -4.30 3.78
CA THR A 194 9.77 -4.93 3.96
C THR A 194 10.53 -4.84 2.64
N PRO A 195 11.57 -3.98 2.56
CA PRO A 195 12.34 -3.84 1.34
C PRO A 195 13.02 -5.15 0.93
N VAL A 196 12.91 -5.48 -0.34
CA VAL A 196 13.56 -6.62 -0.98
C VAL A 196 14.36 -6.15 -2.20
N SER A 197 15.45 -6.83 -2.53
CA SER A 197 16.28 -6.45 -3.68
C SER A 197 15.63 -6.74 -5.04
N VAL A 198 14.79 -7.76 -5.08
CA VAL A 198 13.95 -8.16 -6.22
C VAL A 198 12.60 -8.60 -5.68
N PRO A 199 11.52 -8.54 -6.47
CA PRO A 199 10.23 -9.08 -6.04
C PRO A 199 10.35 -10.55 -5.68
N VAL A 200 9.83 -10.95 -4.54
CA VAL A 200 9.81 -12.33 -4.07
C VAL A 200 8.42 -12.73 -3.65
N HIS A 201 8.14 -14.02 -3.64
CA HIS A 201 6.90 -14.53 -3.06
C HIS A 201 7.17 -15.70 -2.09
N LEU A 202 6.38 -15.79 -1.04
CA LEU A 202 6.33 -16.90 -0.09
C LEU A 202 4.90 -17.46 -0.10
N GLY A 203 4.75 -18.71 -0.56
CA GLY A 203 3.43 -19.22 -0.88
C GLY A 203 2.77 -18.35 -1.96
N ASN A 204 1.61 -17.77 -1.65
CA ASN A 204 0.91 -16.84 -2.53
C ASN A 204 1.03 -15.36 -2.09
N ILE A 205 2.01 -15.01 -1.25
CA ILE A 205 2.24 -13.63 -0.80
C ILE A 205 3.39 -13.01 -1.58
N TYR A 206 3.12 -11.90 -2.27
CA TYR A 206 4.04 -11.18 -3.14
C TYR A 206 4.57 -9.93 -2.45
N TYR A 207 5.86 -9.87 -2.17
CA TYR A 207 6.59 -8.74 -1.62
C TYR A 207 7.15 -7.90 -2.76
N ILE A 208 6.65 -6.68 -2.93
CA ILE A 208 6.97 -5.83 -4.08
C ILE A 208 7.60 -4.48 -3.72
N ASP A 209 7.95 -4.24 -2.46
CA ASP A 209 8.75 -3.06 -2.10
C ASP A 209 10.21 -3.30 -2.49
N THR A 210 10.56 -2.93 -3.71
CA THR A 210 11.94 -3.01 -4.22
C THR A 210 12.72 -1.70 -4.05
N GLY A 211 12.29 -0.87 -3.11
CA GLY A 211 13.01 0.33 -2.72
C GLY A 211 12.99 1.45 -3.75
N GLY A 212 11.91 1.60 -4.53
CA GLY A 212 11.76 2.71 -5.48
C GLY A 212 11.95 4.09 -4.86
N TRP A 213 11.75 4.18 -3.56
CA TRP A 213 12.02 5.33 -2.70
C TRP A 213 13.49 5.46 -2.27
N TYR A 214 14.36 4.53 -2.64
CA TYR A 214 15.80 4.58 -2.33
C TYR A 214 16.66 4.38 -3.59
N PRO A 215 16.49 5.26 -4.63
CA PRO A 215 17.12 5.08 -5.93
C PRO A 215 18.64 5.14 -5.89
N HIS A 216 19.22 5.86 -4.92
CA HIS A 216 20.68 5.95 -4.73
C HIS A 216 21.34 4.62 -4.34
N ALA A 217 20.58 3.67 -3.80
CA ALA A 217 21.05 2.32 -3.49
C ALA A 217 20.61 1.29 -4.56
N GLY A 218 20.15 1.76 -5.73
CA GLY A 218 19.71 0.88 -6.81
C GLY A 218 18.27 0.40 -6.70
N GLY A 219 17.49 0.98 -5.80
CA GLY A 219 16.06 0.69 -5.67
C GLY A 219 15.27 1.17 -6.88
N TYR A 220 14.18 0.48 -7.17
CA TYR A 220 13.29 0.74 -8.29
C TYR A 220 11.83 0.40 -7.92
N PHE A 221 10.87 0.93 -8.66
CA PHE A 221 9.48 0.56 -8.47
C PHE A 221 9.15 -0.73 -9.21
N THR A 222 8.76 -1.76 -8.47
CA THR A 222 8.11 -2.93 -9.07
C THR A 222 6.66 -2.60 -9.37
N LEU A 223 6.26 -2.77 -10.62
CA LEU A 223 4.87 -2.74 -11.06
C LEU A 223 4.44 -4.19 -11.32
N LEU A 224 3.53 -4.71 -10.49
CA LEU A 224 3.03 -6.09 -10.60
C LEU A 224 1.67 -6.08 -11.31
N ASP A 225 1.57 -6.79 -12.43
CA ASP A 225 0.27 -7.04 -13.07
C ASP A 225 -0.53 -8.05 -12.25
N LEU A 226 -1.72 -7.66 -11.80
CA LEU A 226 -2.52 -8.46 -10.86
C LEU A 226 -3.23 -9.66 -11.52
N ASP A 227 -3.44 -9.63 -12.83
CA ASP A 227 -4.02 -10.77 -13.55
C ASP A 227 -2.99 -11.88 -13.80
N SER A 228 -1.79 -11.51 -14.25
CA SER A 228 -0.72 -12.47 -14.57
C SER A 228 0.16 -12.79 -13.38
N LEU A 229 0.21 -11.92 -12.37
CA LEU A 229 1.16 -11.91 -11.25
C LEU A 229 2.62 -11.83 -11.72
N THR A 230 2.84 -11.12 -12.82
CA THR A 230 4.15 -10.93 -13.40
C THR A 230 4.63 -9.50 -13.10
N PRO A 231 5.81 -9.34 -12.48
CA PRO A 231 6.42 -8.04 -12.34
C PRO A 231 6.78 -7.46 -13.71
N LEU A 232 6.37 -6.21 -13.93
CA LEU A 232 6.76 -5.44 -15.11
C LEU A 232 8.00 -4.63 -14.73
N PHE A 233 9.06 -4.79 -15.47
CA PHE A 233 10.25 -3.98 -15.29
C PHE A 233 10.28 -2.90 -16.37
N PRO A 234 10.69 -1.66 -16.04
CA PRO A 234 11.05 -0.70 -17.07
C PRO A 234 12.10 -1.35 -17.98
N GLU A 235 11.92 -1.26 -19.30
CA GLU A 235 12.99 -1.64 -20.23
C GLU A 235 14.21 -0.79 -19.88
N ARG A 236 15.35 -1.45 -19.68
CA ARG A 236 16.62 -0.80 -19.32
C ARG A 236 17.21 -0.11 -20.54
#